data_03d93842b8a733f1541de9429cb54e74
#
_entry.id   03d93842b8a733f1541de9429cb54e74
#
_cell.length_a   1.000
_cell.length_b   1.000
_cell.length_c   1.000
_cell.angle_alpha   90.00
_cell.angle_beta   90.00
_cell.angle_gamma   90.00
#
_symmetry.space_group_name_H-M   'P 1'
#
loop_
_entity.id
_entity.type
_entity.pdbx_description
1 polymer ?
#
loop_
_entity_poly.entity_id
_entity_poly.type
_entity_poly.pdbx_seq_one_letter_code
_entity_poly.pdbx_strand_id
1 'polypeptide(L)'
;MGRLSTTDLWKSAGLEENVDNLNREYVKSFEFRNGGKDFLKNLHKRGIAVAVVTNDFAEWSNLICEIYGLQGIKPWIVSSDYGVRKPDSAILEALNRYSGVAYQSCLVLDTATNFLDTAQILGMKTVYLNSNNEIQDNDQKHPSVKKLNEFFKRQ
;
A
#
# COMPACT_ATOMS: atom_id res chain seq x y z
N MET A 1 -2.56 1.18 -21.45
CA MET A 1 -1.81 2.27 -20.80
C MET A 1 -0.33 1.92 -20.91
N GLY A 2 0.50 2.82 -21.47
CA GLY A 2 1.95 2.63 -21.50
C GLY A 2 2.50 2.62 -20.07
N ARG A 3 3.58 1.87 -19.85
CA ARG A 3 4.33 1.92 -18.61
C ARG A 3 5.05 3.28 -18.58
N LEU A 4 4.50 4.25 -17.84
CA LEU A 4 5.21 5.49 -17.55
C LEU A 4 6.34 5.17 -16.56
N SER A 5 7.51 5.73 -16.78
CA SER A 5 8.64 5.69 -15.86
C SER A 5 8.69 6.98 -15.04
N THR A 6 9.45 6.98 -13.94
CA THR A 6 9.72 8.22 -13.21
C THR A 6 10.47 9.24 -14.07
N THR A 7 11.28 8.78 -15.01
CA THR A 7 11.95 9.65 -16.02
C THR A 7 10.93 10.40 -16.86
N ASP A 8 9.90 9.71 -17.39
CA ASP A 8 8.85 10.36 -18.17
C ASP A 8 8.06 11.39 -17.34
N LEU A 9 7.82 11.07 -16.07
CA LEU A 9 7.16 11.98 -15.15
C LEU A 9 7.98 13.27 -14.94
N TRP A 10 9.26 13.13 -14.55
CA TRP A 10 10.12 14.29 -14.30
C TRP A 10 10.32 15.13 -15.55
N LYS A 11 10.49 14.48 -16.71
CA LYS A 11 10.56 15.16 -18.00
C LYS A 11 9.28 15.96 -18.28
N SER A 12 8.11 15.42 -18.03
CA SER A 12 6.84 16.14 -18.19
C SER A 12 6.71 17.36 -17.28
N ALA A 13 7.42 17.34 -16.14
CA ALA A 13 7.51 18.46 -15.20
C ALA A 13 8.65 19.46 -15.55
N GLY A 14 9.38 19.25 -16.64
CA GLY A 14 10.53 20.09 -17.04
C GLY A 14 11.80 19.84 -16.22
N LEU A 15 11.90 18.69 -15.54
CA LEU A 15 13.01 18.28 -14.69
C LEU A 15 13.68 17.06 -15.31
N GLU A 16 14.67 17.29 -16.19
CA GLU A 16 15.32 16.19 -16.95
C GLU A 16 16.68 15.81 -16.36
N GLU A 17 17.26 16.65 -15.52
CA GLU A 17 18.59 16.43 -14.96
C GLU A 17 18.53 15.64 -13.67
N ASN A 18 19.44 14.66 -13.56
CA ASN A 18 19.67 13.88 -12.32
C ASN A 18 18.39 13.22 -11.74
N VAL A 19 17.66 12.48 -12.59
CA VAL A 19 16.41 11.79 -12.23
C VAL A 19 16.58 10.89 -11.00
N ASP A 20 17.71 10.22 -10.83
CA ASP A 20 17.96 9.37 -9.66
C ASP A 20 17.97 10.18 -8.36
N ASN A 21 18.55 11.38 -8.38
CA ASN A 21 18.53 12.27 -7.23
C ASN A 21 17.13 12.81 -6.95
N LEU A 22 16.38 13.18 -8.00
CA LEU A 22 14.98 13.63 -7.87
C LEU A 22 14.13 12.53 -7.23
N ASN A 23 14.25 11.30 -7.69
CA ASN A 23 13.56 10.15 -7.11
C ASN A 23 13.92 9.97 -5.64
N ARG A 24 15.21 10.06 -5.28
CA ARG A 24 15.67 9.92 -3.89
C ARG A 24 15.14 11.02 -2.98
N GLU A 25 15.23 12.27 -3.41
CA GLU A 25 14.73 13.41 -2.61
C GLU A 25 13.21 13.34 -2.44
N TYR A 26 12.48 12.95 -3.50
CA TYR A 26 11.04 12.74 -3.42
C TYR A 26 10.69 11.65 -2.40
N VAL A 27 11.33 10.49 -2.47
CA VAL A 27 11.06 9.39 -1.54
C VAL A 27 11.49 9.74 -0.11
N LYS A 28 12.58 10.47 0.10
CA LYS A 28 13.00 10.94 1.43
C LYS A 28 12.01 11.92 2.06
N SER A 29 11.17 12.58 1.27
CA SER A 29 10.12 13.44 1.80
C SER A 29 8.96 12.68 2.44
N PHE A 30 8.90 11.36 2.26
CA PHE A 30 7.86 10.53 2.87
C PHE A 30 8.14 10.28 4.35
N GLU A 31 7.08 10.19 5.11
CA GLU A 31 7.14 9.85 6.53
C GLU A 31 6.26 8.64 6.83
N PHE A 32 6.72 7.82 7.76
CA PHE A 32 5.84 6.80 8.32
C PHE A 32 4.67 7.47 9.02
N ARG A 33 3.47 6.97 8.77
CA ARG A 33 2.34 7.32 9.63
C ARG A 33 2.68 7.02 11.09
N ASN A 34 2.15 7.83 12.00
CA ASN A 34 2.35 7.66 13.43
C ASN A 34 2.00 6.21 13.85
N GLY A 35 2.94 5.55 14.51
CA GLY A 35 2.81 4.15 14.92
C GLY A 35 3.07 3.11 13.81
N GLY A 36 3.39 3.51 12.57
CA GLY A 36 3.57 2.59 11.43
C GLY A 36 4.69 1.58 11.64
N LYS A 37 5.85 2.02 12.13
CA LYS A 37 6.98 1.11 12.43
C LYS A 37 6.63 0.09 13.50
N ASP A 38 5.96 0.51 14.57
CA ASP A 38 5.54 -0.38 15.65
C ASP A 38 4.44 -1.34 15.20
N PHE A 39 3.55 -0.90 14.33
CA PHE A 39 2.54 -1.74 13.70
C PHE A 39 3.18 -2.88 12.91
N LEU A 40 4.13 -2.61 12.02
CA LEU A 40 4.86 -3.63 11.26
C LEU A 40 5.64 -4.59 12.18
N LYS A 41 6.29 -4.06 13.22
CA LYS A 41 6.97 -4.86 14.24
C LYS A 41 6.02 -5.82 14.96
N ASN A 42 4.82 -5.36 15.31
CA ASN A 42 3.82 -6.17 16.00
C ASN A 42 3.24 -7.26 15.09
N LEU A 43 3.02 -6.98 13.79
CA LEU A 43 2.62 -8.00 12.82
C LEU A 43 3.68 -9.09 12.71
N HIS A 44 4.94 -8.71 12.55
CA HIS A 44 6.07 -9.64 12.50
C HIS A 44 6.18 -10.51 13.75
N LYS A 45 6.10 -9.92 14.96
CA LYS A 45 6.12 -10.66 16.23
C LYS A 45 4.99 -11.68 16.38
N ARG A 46 3.87 -11.44 15.72
CA ARG A 46 2.69 -12.32 15.71
C ARG A 46 2.74 -13.36 14.59
N GLY A 47 3.80 -13.39 13.79
CA GLY A 47 3.93 -14.29 12.64
C GLY A 47 2.95 -13.97 11.50
N ILE A 48 2.43 -12.74 11.44
CA ILE A 48 1.50 -12.31 10.38
C ILE A 48 2.33 -11.86 9.18
N ALA A 49 2.13 -12.54 8.05
CA ALA A 49 2.75 -12.15 6.79
C ALA A 49 2.17 -10.81 6.29
N VAL A 50 3.04 -9.96 5.78
CA VAL A 50 2.67 -8.63 5.27
C VAL A 50 3.01 -8.54 3.80
N ALA A 51 2.08 -8.03 3.00
CA ALA A 51 2.27 -7.67 1.61
C ALA A 51 1.91 -6.19 1.42
N VAL A 52 2.49 -5.56 0.40
CA VAL A 52 2.14 -4.20 0.00
C VAL A 52 1.51 -4.22 -1.39
N VAL A 53 0.41 -3.48 -1.55
CA VAL A 53 -0.24 -3.21 -2.85
C VAL A 53 -0.33 -1.70 -3.01
N THR A 54 0.37 -1.13 -3.99
CA THR A 54 0.49 0.31 -4.12
C THR A 54 0.28 0.80 -5.56
N ASN A 55 -0.37 1.97 -5.69
CA ASN A 55 -0.39 2.73 -6.93
C ASN A 55 0.84 3.61 -6.97
N ASP A 56 1.91 3.10 -7.56
CA ASP A 56 3.21 3.75 -7.51
C ASP A 56 4.07 3.39 -8.73
N PHE A 57 5.24 4.00 -8.84
CA PHE A 57 6.31 3.60 -9.74
C PHE A 57 7.22 2.57 -9.05
N ALA A 58 7.69 1.59 -9.83
CA ALA A 58 8.59 0.56 -9.31
C ALA A 58 9.89 1.16 -8.74
N GLU A 59 10.42 2.20 -9.37
CA GLU A 59 11.62 2.93 -8.93
C GLU A 59 11.44 3.52 -7.53
N TRP A 60 10.31 4.18 -7.27
CA TRP A 60 10.03 4.74 -5.95
C TRP A 60 9.76 3.67 -4.90
N SER A 61 9.01 2.63 -5.27
CA SER A 61 8.76 1.49 -4.37
C SER A 61 10.06 0.81 -3.94
N ASN A 62 11.01 0.64 -4.86
CA ASN A 62 12.34 0.09 -4.56
C ASN A 62 13.13 1.01 -3.61
N LEU A 63 13.12 2.33 -3.87
CA LEU A 63 13.76 3.31 -3.00
C LEU A 63 13.11 3.39 -1.62
N ILE A 64 11.78 3.27 -1.51
CA ILE A 64 11.07 3.18 -0.24
C ILE A 64 11.56 1.96 0.56
N CYS A 65 11.64 0.79 -0.08
CA CYS A 65 12.18 -0.40 0.57
C CYS A 65 13.61 -0.20 1.07
N GLU A 66 14.48 0.40 0.26
CA GLU A 66 15.89 0.67 0.59
C GLU A 66 16.01 1.65 1.75
N ILE A 67 15.42 2.85 1.59
CA ILE A 67 15.60 3.97 2.52
C ILE A 67 14.97 3.68 3.89
N TYR A 68 13.84 2.98 3.90
CA TYR A 68 13.08 2.72 5.13
C TYR A 68 13.27 1.32 5.71
N GLY A 69 14.15 0.50 5.12
CA GLY A 69 14.47 -0.83 5.64
C GLY A 69 13.33 -1.83 5.54
N LEU A 70 12.56 -1.81 4.44
CA LEU A 70 11.36 -2.62 4.25
C LEU A 70 11.56 -3.83 3.32
N GLN A 71 12.82 -4.18 2.98
CA GLN A 71 13.15 -5.26 2.05
C GLN A 71 12.63 -6.64 2.49
N GLY A 72 12.36 -6.81 3.80
CA GLY A 72 11.79 -8.03 4.36
C GLY A 72 10.28 -8.19 4.13
N ILE A 73 9.58 -7.14 3.67
CA ILE A 73 8.16 -7.22 3.35
C ILE A 73 8.00 -7.70 1.91
N LYS A 74 7.35 -8.85 1.74
CA LYS A 74 7.10 -9.45 0.42
C LYS A 74 5.76 -10.18 0.41
N PRO A 75 5.01 -10.11 -0.72
CA PRO A 75 5.31 -9.37 -1.95
C PRO A 75 5.02 -7.87 -1.86
N TRP A 76 5.64 -7.10 -2.76
CA TRP A 76 5.25 -5.75 -3.14
C TRP A 76 4.63 -5.81 -4.53
N ILE A 77 3.37 -5.44 -4.64
CA ILE A 77 2.61 -5.37 -5.89
C ILE A 77 2.47 -3.90 -6.25
N VAL A 78 3.23 -3.48 -7.25
CA VAL A 78 3.31 -2.09 -7.69
C VAL A 78 2.55 -1.92 -9.00
N SER A 79 1.66 -0.95 -9.07
CA SER A 79 0.78 -0.75 -10.23
C SER A 79 1.52 -0.62 -11.57
N SER A 80 2.68 0.03 -11.58
CA SER A 80 3.49 0.19 -12.79
C SER A 80 4.02 -1.13 -13.35
N ASP A 81 4.31 -2.14 -12.49
CA ASP A 81 4.83 -3.43 -12.94
C ASP A 81 3.77 -4.28 -13.65
N TYR A 82 2.51 -4.09 -13.26
CA TYR A 82 1.39 -4.91 -13.75
C TYR A 82 0.52 -4.18 -14.78
N GLY A 83 0.71 -2.87 -14.97
CA GLY A 83 -0.14 -2.05 -15.84
C GLY A 83 -1.58 -1.90 -15.35
N VAL A 84 -1.84 -2.19 -14.09
CA VAL A 84 -3.14 -2.09 -13.41
C VAL A 84 -2.98 -1.34 -12.10
N ARG A 85 -4.05 -0.73 -11.59
CA ARG A 85 -3.99 0.05 -10.35
C ARG A 85 -5.22 -0.14 -9.49
N LYS A 86 -5.10 0.12 -8.20
CA LYS A 86 -6.25 0.24 -7.31
C LYS A 86 -7.24 1.28 -7.86
N PRO A 87 -8.56 1.04 -7.85
CA PRO A 87 -9.27 -0.06 -7.21
C PRO A 87 -9.54 -1.28 -8.10
N ASP A 88 -8.89 -1.44 -9.26
CA ASP A 88 -9.08 -2.60 -10.14
C ASP A 88 -8.73 -3.90 -9.41
N SER A 89 -9.61 -4.92 -9.50
CA SER A 89 -9.41 -6.23 -8.86
C SER A 89 -8.16 -6.95 -9.36
N ALA A 90 -7.75 -6.70 -10.61
CA ALA A 90 -6.59 -7.33 -11.22
C ALA A 90 -5.29 -7.13 -10.41
N ILE A 91 -5.20 -6.04 -9.63
CA ILE A 91 -4.02 -5.83 -8.76
C ILE A 91 -4.02 -6.79 -7.56
N LEU A 92 -5.20 -7.12 -6.99
CA LEU A 92 -5.34 -8.13 -5.93
C LEU A 92 -5.21 -9.55 -6.47
N GLU A 93 -5.63 -9.79 -7.71
CA GLU A 93 -5.38 -11.06 -8.41
C GLU A 93 -3.89 -11.28 -8.64
N ALA A 94 -3.12 -10.23 -8.96
CA ALA A 94 -1.67 -10.30 -9.04
C ALA A 94 -1.05 -10.69 -7.69
N LEU A 95 -1.52 -10.12 -6.58
CA LEU A 95 -1.13 -10.50 -5.23
C LEU A 95 -1.42 -11.98 -4.95
N ASN A 96 -2.62 -12.45 -5.28
CA ASN A 96 -3.03 -13.84 -5.08
C ASN A 96 -2.17 -14.80 -5.90
N ARG A 97 -1.92 -14.52 -7.18
CA ARG A 97 -1.05 -15.34 -8.04
C ARG A 97 0.38 -15.43 -7.50
N TYR A 98 0.89 -14.35 -6.94
CA TYR A 98 2.24 -14.33 -6.37
C TYR A 98 2.32 -15.09 -5.04
N SER A 99 1.37 -14.86 -4.13
CA SER A 99 1.40 -15.39 -2.76
C SER A 99 0.82 -16.78 -2.61
N GLY A 100 -0.10 -17.19 -3.48
CA GLY A 100 -0.90 -18.41 -3.35
C GLY A 100 -1.87 -18.41 -2.16
N VAL A 101 -2.03 -17.28 -1.47
CA VAL A 101 -2.86 -17.17 -0.27
C VAL A 101 -4.32 -16.94 -0.66
N ALA A 102 -5.24 -17.74 -0.12
CA ALA A 102 -6.67 -17.58 -0.37
C ALA A 102 -7.17 -16.21 0.11
N TYR A 103 -8.07 -15.59 -0.66
CA TYR A 103 -8.62 -14.27 -0.34
C TYR A 103 -9.23 -14.19 1.06
N GLN A 104 -9.93 -15.24 1.49
CA GLN A 104 -10.57 -15.33 2.80
C GLN A 104 -9.58 -15.31 3.98
N SER A 105 -8.30 -15.63 3.70
CA SER A 105 -7.21 -15.59 4.69
C SER A 105 -6.49 -14.23 4.71
N CYS A 106 -6.89 -13.31 3.83
CA CYS A 106 -6.29 -11.99 3.70
C CYS A 106 -7.14 -10.92 4.40
N LEU A 107 -6.43 -9.93 4.95
CA LEU A 107 -7.03 -8.69 5.44
C LEU A 107 -6.38 -7.52 4.72
N VAL A 108 -7.20 -6.63 4.14
CA VAL A 108 -6.76 -5.39 3.51
C VAL A 108 -6.98 -4.22 4.45
N LEU A 109 -5.92 -3.47 4.72
CA LEU A 109 -5.95 -2.21 5.46
C LEU A 109 -5.60 -1.09 4.48
N ASP A 110 -6.52 -0.18 4.22
CA ASP A 110 -6.32 0.94 3.30
C ASP A 110 -7.12 2.18 3.73
N THR A 111 -6.81 3.33 3.15
CA THR A 111 -7.56 4.59 3.29
C THR A 111 -8.53 4.82 2.13
N ALA A 112 -8.50 4.01 1.08
CA ALA A 112 -9.37 4.11 -0.09
C ALA A 112 -10.54 3.12 0.02
N THR A 113 -11.73 3.62 0.33
CA THR A 113 -12.93 2.79 0.54
C THR A 113 -13.32 2.01 -0.70
N ASN A 114 -13.19 2.59 -1.91
CA ASN A 114 -13.45 1.90 -3.17
C ASN A 114 -12.53 0.70 -3.40
N PHE A 115 -11.28 0.75 -2.91
CA PHE A 115 -10.40 -0.40 -2.97
C PHE A 115 -10.76 -1.46 -1.93
N LEU A 116 -11.19 -1.05 -0.74
CA LEU A 116 -11.73 -1.97 0.27
C LEU A 116 -12.99 -2.67 -0.23
N ASP A 117 -13.88 -1.97 -0.96
CA ASP A 117 -15.04 -2.58 -1.61
C ASP A 117 -14.63 -3.69 -2.58
N THR A 118 -13.64 -3.42 -3.42
CA THR A 118 -13.11 -4.43 -4.35
C THR A 118 -12.54 -5.64 -3.61
N ALA A 119 -11.77 -5.41 -2.55
CA ALA A 119 -11.22 -6.49 -1.72
C ALA A 119 -12.34 -7.33 -1.06
N GLN A 120 -13.40 -6.68 -0.57
CA GLN A 120 -14.54 -7.35 0.05
C GLN A 120 -15.32 -8.22 -0.95
N ILE A 121 -15.50 -7.74 -2.19
CA ILE A 121 -16.13 -8.52 -3.27
C ILE A 121 -15.34 -9.80 -3.57
N LEU A 122 -14.02 -9.75 -3.50
CA LEU A 122 -13.14 -10.93 -3.65
C LEU A 122 -13.14 -11.86 -2.42
N GLY A 123 -13.82 -11.49 -1.32
CA GLY A 123 -13.91 -12.28 -0.10
C GLY A 123 -12.82 -12.01 0.93
N MET A 124 -12.03 -10.96 0.77
CA MET A 124 -11.05 -10.53 1.76
C MET A 124 -11.73 -9.83 2.94
N LYS A 125 -11.13 -9.92 4.13
CA LYS A 125 -11.47 -9.04 5.24
C LYS A 125 -10.91 -7.64 4.98
N THR A 126 -11.60 -6.62 5.47
CA THR A 126 -11.22 -5.23 5.23
C THR A 126 -11.23 -4.41 6.50
N VAL A 127 -10.31 -3.46 6.60
CA VAL A 127 -10.27 -2.44 7.65
C VAL A 127 -9.95 -1.09 7.01
N TYR A 128 -10.77 -0.11 7.30
CA TYR A 128 -10.57 1.28 6.86
C TYR A 128 -9.69 2.03 7.86
N LEU A 129 -8.60 2.63 7.37
CA LEU A 129 -7.75 3.51 8.16
C LEU A 129 -8.27 4.96 8.05
N ASN A 130 -9.16 5.34 8.95
CA ASN A 130 -9.82 6.65 9.01
C ASN A 130 -8.97 7.69 9.78
N SER A 131 -7.72 7.87 9.39
CA SER A 131 -6.77 8.72 10.13
C SER A 131 -7.12 10.21 10.11
N ASN A 132 -7.87 10.65 9.10
CA ASN A 132 -8.25 12.06 8.92
C ASN A 132 -9.68 12.36 9.36
N ASN A 133 -10.39 11.39 9.94
CA ASN A 133 -11.83 11.48 10.28
C ASN A 133 -12.70 11.90 9.08
N GLU A 134 -12.35 11.45 7.87
CA GLU A 134 -13.05 11.80 6.64
C GLU A 134 -14.46 11.20 6.56
N ILE A 135 -14.68 10.07 7.21
CA ILE A 135 -15.98 9.39 7.26
C ILE A 135 -16.46 9.33 8.71
N GLN A 136 -17.72 9.69 8.93
CA GLN A 136 -18.35 9.57 10.26
C GLN A 136 -18.54 8.08 10.63
N ASP A 137 -18.42 7.76 11.89
CA ASP A 137 -18.42 6.36 12.38
C ASP A 137 -19.73 5.61 12.01
N ASN A 138 -20.85 6.33 11.82
CA ASN A 138 -22.15 5.74 11.49
C ASN A 138 -22.34 5.39 9.99
N ASP A 139 -21.50 5.92 9.11
CA ASP A 139 -21.60 5.73 7.66
C ASP A 139 -20.54 4.75 7.11
N GLN A 140 -19.85 4.03 8.00
CA GLN A 140 -18.72 3.18 7.62
C GLN A 140 -19.20 1.79 7.18
N LYS A 141 -18.96 1.50 5.92
CA LYS A 141 -19.18 0.16 5.33
C LYS A 141 -18.15 -0.88 5.83
N HIS A 142 -16.96 -0.43 6.20
CA HIS A 142 -15.87 -1.28 6.66
C HIS A 142 -15.54 -1.00 8.13
N PRO A 143 -15.19 -2.03 8.93
CA PRO A 143 -14.60 -1.80 10.24
C PRO A 143 -13.44 -0.81 10.13
N SER A 144 -13.34 0.15 11.05
CA SER A 144 -12.34 1.20 10.94
C SER A 144 -11.45 1.33 12.16
N VAL A 145 -10.25 1.85 11.95
CA VAL A 145 -9.34 2.31 12.98
C VAL A 145 -8.87 3.73 12.65
N LYS A 146 -8.73 4.59 13.66
CA LYS A 146 -8.20 5.95 13.47
C LYS A 146 -6.67 5.97 13.52
N LYS A 147 -6.08 5.02 14.23
CA LYS A 147 -4.63 4.90 14.40
C LYS A 147 -4.21 3.44 14.26
N LEU A 148 -3.03 3.20 13.71
CA LEU A 148 -2.50 1.86 13.50
C LEU A 148 -2.33 1.05 14.80
N ASN A 149 -2.07 1.71 15.94
CA ASN A 149 -1.95 1.05 17.23
C ASN A 149 -3.30 0.55 17.82
N GLU A 150 -4.42 1.00 17.27
CA GLU A 150 -5.76 0.54 17.66
C GLU A 150 -6.14 -0.79 17.02
N PHE A 151 -5.46 -1.14 15.93
CA PHE A 151 -5.73 -2.35 15.15
C PHE A 151 -5.70 -3.62 16.02
N PHE A 152 -4.75 -3.71 16.95
CA PHE A 152 -4.60 -4.88 17.81
C PHE A 152 -5.46 -4.86 19.08
N LYS A 153 -6.17 -3.75 19.35
CA LYS A 153 -7.01 -3.61 20.55
C LYS A 153 -8.44 -4.14 20.33
N ARG A 154 -8.80 -4.39 19.08
CA ARG A 154 -10.16 -4.82 18.66
C ARG A 154 -10.25 -6.32 18.35
N GLN A 155 -9.23 -7.10 18.70
CA GLN A 155 -9.22 -8.57 18.56
C GLN A 155 -9.47 -9.25 19.87
#